data_fa57f62e465611d39e54aa2cf06bd446
#
_entry.id   fa57f62e465611d39e54aa2cf06bd446
#
_cell.length_a   1.000
_cell.length_b   1.000
_cell.length_c   1.000
_cell.angle_alpha   90.00
_cell.angle_beta   90.00
_cell.angle_gamma   90.00
#
_symmetry.space_group_name_H-M   'P 1'
#
loop_
_entity.id
_entity.type
_entity.pdbx_description
1 polymer ?
#
loop_
_entity_poly.entity_id
_entity_poly.type
_entity_poly.pdbx_seq_one_letter_code
_entity_poly.pdbx_strand_id
1 'polypeptide(L)'
;MNYFNKIFILSFFGLVACDFPAVKTQIKPLARVNDALLYKEAIDFSFIEGRTEADSILFVQNIINDWATTQLLIDGAILNLSESTQVDFEELVQQYKSDLYTSAYVEALVSQNIDTLVSDSELQKVYVANKQLFVLKEDLLKLRYININASISNLKEIKKRFKRFNSEDEIRLDSISIQFNSFYLKDSIWIKSEQVVSKIKPLQLGFNKVLLKKPNFIQLKDSLGLYLIQINEFLEQGNPAPIEYVSPTLKQIVINNRKLKLIKKLKSDIVDDAIKNKKFEIYK
;
A
#
# COMPACT_ATOMS: atom_id res chain seq x y z
N MET A 1 75.97 -12.28 -56.45
CA MET A 1 75.64 -13.50 -57.21
C MET A 1 74.89 -14.40 -56.25
N ASN A 2 73.77 -14.92 -56.63
CA ASN A 2 72.81 -15.80 -56.00
C ASN A 2 71.67 -15.12 -55.23
N TYR A 3 70.59 -15.00 -56.00
CA TYR A 3 69.28 -14.65 -55.54
C TYR A 3 68.57 -15.87 -54.95
N PHE A 4 68.12 -15.74 -53.66
CA PHE A 4 67.28 -16.78 -53.05
C PHE A 4 65.83 -16.27 -53.10
N ASN A 5 65.03 -16.93 -53.98
CA ASN A 5 63.57 -16.76 -54.06
C ASN A 5 62.92 -17.26 -52.75
N LYS A 6 62.23 -16.37 -52.02
CA LYS A 6 61.32 -16.78 -50.97
C LYS A 6 59.89 -16.68 -51.48
N ILE A 7 59.34 -17.88 -51.77
CA ILE A 7 57.95 -18.08 -52.06
C ILE A 7 57.15 -17.87 -50.76
N PHE A 8 56.31 -16.88 -50.72
CA PHE A 8 55.40 -16.61 -49.58
C PHE A 8 54.04 -17.27 -49.92
N ILE A 9 53.81 -18.46 -49.34
CA ILE A 9 52.51 -19.13 -49.43
C ILE A 9 51.53 -18.47 -48.48
N LEU A 10 50.56 -17.73 -49.03
CA LEU A 10 49.45 -17.06 -48.30
C LEU A 10 48.38 -18.13 -48.11
N SER A 11 48.31 -18.71 -46.91
CA SER A 11 47.24 -19.63 -46.51
C SER A 11 45.94 -18.87 -46.28
N PHE A 12 45.01 -18.97 -47.17
CA PHE A 12 43.66 -18.38 -47.09
C PHE A 12 42.78 -19.30 -46.22
N PHE A 13 42.69 -18.93 -44.90
CA PHE A 13 41.75 -19.61 -43.98
C PHE A 13 40.34 -19.03 -44.23
N GLY A 14 39.55 -19.77 -45.01
CA GLY A 14 38.13 -19.48 -45.20
C GLY A 14 37.35 -19.68 -43.89
N LEU A 15 36.92 -18.60 -43.25
CA LEU A 15 35.95 -18.64 -42.20
C LEU A 15 34.58 -19.02 -42.79
N VAL A 16 34.20 -20.27 -42.69
CA VAL A 16 32.82 -20.72 -42.93
C VAL A 16 32.00 -20.25 -41.74
N ALA A 17 31.40 -19.08 -41.84
CA ALA A 17 30.34 -18.64 -40.93
C ALA A 17 29.14 -19.55 -41.18
N CYS A 18 28.92 -20.52 -40.32
CA CYS A 18 27.66 -21.20 -40.23
C CYS A 18 26.60 -20.22 -39.73
N ASP A 19 25.86 -19.62 -40.67
CA ASP A 19 24.57 -19.02 -40.35
C ASP A 19 23.63 -20.13 -39.88
N PHE A 20 23.52 -20.29 -38.57
CA PHE A 20 22.42 -21.07 -37.98
C PHE A 20 21.14 -20.28 -38.29
N PRO A 21 20.20 -20.80 -39.06
CA PRO A 21 18.91 -20.16 -39.20
C PRO A 21 18.28 -20.13 -37.82
N ALA A 22 18.19 -18.97 -37.22
CA ALA A 22 17.36 -18.76 -36.06
C ALA A 22 15.96 -19.23 -36.47
N VAL A 23 15.51 -20.35 -35.92
CA VAL A 23 14.14 -20.84 -36.08
C VAL A 23 13.27 -19.77 -35.40
N LYS A 24 12.82 -18.79 -36.18
CA LYS A 24 11.73 -17.92 -35.75
C LYS A 24 10.52 -18.81 -35.57
N THR A 25 10.29 -19.25 -34.36
CA THR A 25 9.03 -19.87 -33.98
C THR A 25 7.95 -18.86 -34.34
N GLN A 26 7.28 -19.06 -35.48
CA GLN A 26 6.13 -18.22 -35.85
C GLN A 26 5.06 -18.46 -34.78
N ILE A 27 4.92 -17.52 -33.86
CA ILE A 27 3.85 -17.56 -32.86
C ILE A 27 2.56 -17.48 -33.67
N LYS A 28 1.78 -18.55 -33.67
CA LYS A 28 0.52 -18.63 -34.38
C LYS A 28 -0.55 -17.85 -33.60
N PRO A 29 -1.22 -16.84 -34.19
CA PRO A 29 -2.30 -16.16 -33.51
C PRO A 29 -3.49 -17.09 -33.24
N LEU A 30 -4.20 -16.84 -32.15
CA LEU A 30 -5.44 -17.55 -31.78
C LEU A 30 -6.63 -17.07 -32.64
N ALA A 31 -6.68 -15.79 -32.97
CA ALA A 31 -7.72 -15.19 -33.79
C ALA A 31 -7.19 -13.99 -34.59
N ARG A 32 -7.93 -13.61 -35.63
CA ARG A 32 -7.67 -12.44 -36.44
C ARG A 32 -8.98 -11.73 -36.79
N VAL A 33 -8.98 -10.42 -36.70
CA VAL A 33 -10.01 -9.52 -37.24
C VAL A 33 -9.27 -8.47 -38.06
N ASN A 34 -9.52 -8.44 -39.37
CA ASN A 34 -8.78 -7.59 -40.33
C ASN A 34 -7.26 -7.67 -40.11
N ASP A 35 -6.60 -6.58 -39.73
CA ASP A 35 -5.15 -6.53 -39.46
C ASP A 35 -4.80 -6.81 -37.97
N ALA A 36 -5.78 -6.83 -37.09
CA ALA A 36 -5.57 -7.13 -35.68
C ALA A 36 -5.43 -8.63 -35.43
N LEU A 37 -4.43 -9.00 -34.63
CA LEU A 37 -4.11 -10.40 -34.27
C LEU A 37 -4.19 -10.56 -32.75
N LEU A 38 -4.90 -11.62 -32.32
CA LEU A 38 -4.92 -12.02 -30.91
C LEU A 38 -3.95 -13.18 -30.72
N TYR A 39 -3.00 -13.00 -29.82
CA TYR A 39 -2.05 -14.03 -29.43
C TYR A 39 -2.39 -14.61 -28.07
N LYS A 40 -1.89 -15.84 -27.81
CA LYS A 40 -2.12 -16.54 -26.55
C LYS A 40 -1.64 -15.75 -25.32
N GLU A 41 -0.54 -15.04 -25.46
CA GLU A 41 0.08 -14.23 -24.40
C GLU A 41 -0.77 -13.04 -23.94
N ALA A 42 -1.74 -12.65 -24.75
CA ALA A 42 -2.69 -11.58 -24.39
C ALA A 42 -3.86 -12.05 -23.51
N ILE A 43 -3.99 -13.37 -23.32
CA ILE A 43 -5.06 -13.95 -22.48
C ILE A 43 -4.46 -14.33 -21.13
N ASP A 44 -5.09 -13.85 -20.07
CA ASP A 44 -4.77 -14.28 -18.70
C ASP A 44 -5.41 -15.66 -18.43
N PHE A 45 -4.58 -16.68 -18.45
CA PHE A 45 -5.01 -18.06 -18.20
C PHE A 45 -5.13 -18.41 -16.71
N SER A 46 -4.79 -17.54 -15.79
CA SER A 46 -4.94 -17.80 -14.34
C SER A 46 -6.39 -18.07 -13.95
N PHE A 47 -7.35 -17.50 -14.69
CA PHE A 47 -8.78 -17.69 -14.46
C PHE A 47 -9.32 -19.08 -14.82
N ILE A 48 -8.55 -19.92 -15.53
CA ILE A 48 -8.99 -21.30 -15.88
C ILE A 48 -8.36 -22.38 -14.99
N GLU A 49 -7.45 -22.02 -14.08
CA GLU A 49 -6.87 -22.96 -13.14
C GLU A 49 -7.96 -23.60 -12.27
N GLY A 50 -7.98 -24.94 -12.22
CA GLY A 50 -8.98 -25.71 -11.47
C GLY A 50 -10.35 -25.88 -12.15
N ARG A 51 -10.55 -25.42 -13.39
CA ARG A 51 -11.77 -25.65 -14.17
C ARG A 51 -11.69 -26.96 -14.95
N THR A 52 -12.87 -27.45 -15.39
CA THR A 52 -12.93 -28.58 -16.33
C THR A 52 -12.39 -28.17 -17.71
N GLU A 53 -11.99 -29.13 -18.51
CA GLU A 53 -11.50 -28.87 -19.88
C GLU A 53 -12.60 -28.17 -20.73
N ALA A 54 -13.85 -28.60 -20.60
CA ALA A 54 -14.98 -27.99 -21.31
C ALA A 54 -15.19 -26.54 -20.91
N ASP A 55 -15.14 -26.23 -19.60
CA ASP A 55 -15.30 -24.86 -19.09
C ASP A 55 -14.13 -23.96 -19.54
N SER A 56 -12.91 -24.52 -19.60
CA SER A 56 -11.72 -23.81 -20.06
C SER A 56 -11.82 -23.45 -21.55
N ILE A 57 -12.30 -24.37 -22.38
CA ILE A 57 -12.52 -24.12 -23.81
C ILE A 57 -13.59 -23.04 -24.00
N LEU A 58 -14.72 -23.12 -23.31
CA LEU A 58 -15.78 -22.11 -23.37
C LEU A 58 -15.28 -20.73 -22.93
N PHE A 59 -14.48 -20.68 -21.86
CA PHE A 59 -13.90 -19.44 -21.38
C PHE A 59 -13.01 -18.76 -22.43
N VAL A 60 -12.12 -19.54 -23.05
CA VAL A 60 -11.22 -19.03 -24.11
C VAL A 60 -12.01 -18.59 -25.34
N GLN A 61 -13.05 -19.34 -25.75
CA GLN A 61 -13.92 -18.96 -26.85
C GLN A 61 -14.64 -17.64 -26.58
N ASN A 62 -15.15 -17.43 -25.35
CA ASN A 62 -15.80 -16.19 -24.98
C ASN A 62 -14.81 -15.01 -25.06
N ILE A 63 -13.59 -15.16 -24.54
CA ILE A 63 -12.56 -14.10 -24.65
C ILE A 63 -12.25 -13.78 -26.12
N ILE A 64 -12.11 -14.79 -26.97
CA ILE A 64 -11.87 -14.58 -28.40
C ILE A 64 -13.03 -13.83 -29.05
N ASN A 65 -14.28 -14.22 -28.76
CA ASN A 65 -15.46 -13.58 -29.29
C ASN A 65 -15.62 -12.12 -28.83
N ASP A 66 -15.38 -11.87 -27.53
CA ASP A 66 -15.43 -10.52 -26.94
C ASP A 66 -14.35 -9.62 -27.57
N TRP A 67 -13.13 -10.15 -27.71
CA TRP A 67 -12.04 -9.43 -28.39
C TRP A 67 -12.39 -9.13 -29.85
N ALA A 68 -12.88 -10.14 -30.61
CA ALA A 68 -13.27 -9.95 -32.00
C ALA A 68 -14.40 -8.93 -32.15
N THR A 69 -15.40 -8.98 -31.30
CA THR A 69 -16.51 -8.01 -31.25
C THR A 69 -15.97 -6.62 -30.99
N THR A 70 -15.05 -6.46 -30.03
CA THR A 70 -14.42 -5.18 -29.72
C THR A 70 -13.68 -4.62 -30.91
N GLN A 71 -12.87 -5.45 -31.62
CA GLN A 71 -12.14 -5.00 -32.83
C GLN A 71 -13.11 -4.53 -33.94
N LEU A 72 -14.17 -5.30 -34.20
CA LEU A 72 -15.17 -4.94 -35.20
C LEU A 72 -15.92 -3.63 -34.85
N LEU A 73 -16.20 -3.41 -33.55
CA LEU A 73 -16.81 -2.16 -33.09
C LEU A 73 -15.87 -0.97 -33.23
N ILE A 74 -14.57 -1.15 -32.96
CA ILE A 74 -13.52 -0.12 -33.18
C ILE A 74 -13.46 0.23 -34.65
N ASP A 75 -13.35 -0.77 -35.54
CA ASP A 75 -13.33 -0.54 -36.99
C ASP A 75 -14.60 0.20 -37.46
N GLY A 76 -15.75 -0.22 -36.94
CA GLY A 76 -17.03 0.46 -37.19
C GLY A 76 -17.05 1.91 -36.68
N ALA A 77 -16.47 2.15 -35.52
CA ALA A 77 -16.36 3.50 -34.94
C ALA A 77 -15.47 4.41 -35.80
N ILE A 78 -14.32 3.91 -36.23
CA ILE A 78 -13.38 4.65 -37.08
C ILE A 78 -14.06 5.05 -38.41
N LEU A 79 -14.93 4.21 -38.96
CA LEU A 79 -15.64 4.50 -40.20
C LEU A 79 -16.84 5.46 -40.04
N ASN A 80 -17.48 5.48 -38.87
CA ASN A 80 -18.76 6.15 -38.68
C ASN A 80 -18.71 7.40 -37.78
N LEU A 81 -17.69 7.53 -36.92
CA LEU A 81 -17.53 8.72 -36.08
C LEU A 81 -16.97 9.90 -36.92
N SER A 82 -17.34 11.11 -36.52
CA SER A 82 -16.80 12.32 -37.15
C SER A 82 -15.31 12.43 -36.94
N GLU A 83 -14.60 13.03 -37.90
CA GLU A 83 -13.15 13.28 -37.80
C GLU A 83 -12.78 14.08 -36.54
N SER A 84 -13.60 15.09 -36.17
CA SER A 84 -13.40 15.86 -34.94
C SER A 84 -13.43 14.97 -33.70
N THR A 85 -14.39 14.03 -33.62
CA THR A 85 -14.48 13.10 -32.48
C THR A 85 -13.26 12.18 -32.42
N GLN A 86 -12.77 11.72 -33.54
CA GLN A 86 -11.56 10.87 -33.58
C GLN A 86 -10.32 11.66 -33.16
N VAL A 87 -10.16 12.91 -33.58
CA VAL A 87 -9.08 13.80 -33.12
C VAL A 87 -9.16 14.03 -31.62
N ASP A 88 -10.35 14.32 -31.09
CA ASP A 88 -10.54 14.50 -29.63
C ASP A 88 -10.12 13.24 -28.84
N PHE A 89 -10.43 12.05 -29.34
CA PHE A 89 -10.02 10.79 -28.71
C PHE A 89 -8.50 10.59 -28.75
N GLU A 90 -7.86 10.88 -29.88
CA GLU A 90 -6.39 10.80 -29.97
C GLU A 90 -5.70 11.79 -29.04
N GLU A 91 -6.21 13.01 -28.91
CA GLU A 91 -5.70 13.98 -27.93
C GLU A 91 -5.83 13.47 -26.49
N LEU A 92 -6.99 12.90 -26.11
CA LEU A 92 -7.20 12.28 -24.79
C LEU A 92 -6.23 11.13 -24.53
N VAL A 93 -6.00 10.26 -25.51
CA VAL A 93 -5.06 9.15 -25.39
C VAL A 93 -3.63 9.66 -25.21
N GLN A 94 -3.21 10.66 -25.98
CA GLN A 94 -1.89 11.26 -25.86
C GLN A 94 -1.69 11.98 -24.52
N GLN A 95 -2.71 12.71 -24.06
CA GLN A 95 -2.68 13.33 -22.75
C GLN A 95 -2.54 12.28 -21.64
N TYR A 96 -3.36 11.24 -21.67
CA TYR A 96 -3.31 10.15 -20.68
C TYR A 96 -1.95 9.45 -20.67
N LYS A 97 -1.40 9.16 -21.85
CA LYS A 97 -0.07 8.58 -21.97
C LYS A 97 1.00 9.49 -21.35
N SER A 98 0.94 10.80 -21.65
CA SER A 98 1.85 11.79 -21.07
C SER A 98 1.75 11.82 -19.54
N ASP A 99 0.53 11.82 -19.00
CA ASP A 99 0.28 11.84 -17.56
C ASP A 99 0.80 10.58 -16.86
N LEU A 100 0.63 9.40 -17.47
CA LEU A 100 1.19 8.15 -16.97
C LEU A 100 2.72 8.18 -16.89
N TYR A 101 3.38 8.56 -17.97
CA TYR A 101 4.85 8.60 -18.03
C TYR A 101 5.43 9.64 -17.07
N THR A 102 4.86 10.85 -17.06
CA THR A 102 5.36 11.93 -16.19
C THR A 102 5.11 11.62 -14.72
N SER A 103 3.94 11.08 -14.38
CA SER A 103 3.61 10.69 -13.01
C SER A 103 4.51 9.56 -12.52
N ALA A 104 4.70 8.51 -13.32
CA ALA A 104 5.56 7.38 -12.97
C ALA A 104 7.03 7.81 -12.79
N TYR A 105 7.54 8.67 -13.68
CA TYR A 105 8.90 9.17 -13.59
C TYR A 105 9.12 10.06 -12.36
N VAL A 106 8.20 11.01 -12.11
CA VAL A 106 8.26 11.87 -10.92
C VAL A 106 8.17 11.04 -9.63
N GLU A 107 7.29 10.02 -9.58
CA GLU A 107 7.17 9.14 -8.42
C GLU A 107 8.45 8.33 -8.19
N ALA A 108 9.08 7.82 -9.23
CA ALA A 108 10.36 7.11 -9.13
C ALA A 108 11.47 8.02 -8.59
N LEU A 109 11.58 9.25 -9.09
CA LEU A 109 12.56 10.24 -8.60
C LEU A 109 12.31 10.61 -7.13
N VAL A 110 11.04 10.80 -6.77
CA VAL A 110 10.65 11.13 -5.39
C VAL A 110 10.99 9.98 -4.46
N SER A 111 10.64 8.74 -4.81
CA SER A 111 10.90 7.57 -3.96
C SER A 111 12.37 7.34 -3.66
N GLN A 112 13.25 7.71 -4.60
CA GLN A 112 14.71 7.60 -4.43
C GLN A 112 15.32 8.71 -3.57
N ASN A 113 14.70 9.89 -3.53
CA ASN A 113 15.32 11.09 -2.97
C ASN A 113 14.59 11.65 -1.73
N ILE A 114 13.42 11.11 -1.37
CA ILE A 114 12.65 11.61 -0.24
C ILE A 114 13.24 11.15 1.09
N ASP A 115 13.47 12.09 2.00
CA ASP A 115 13.76 11.78 3.40
C ASP A 115 12.47 11.45 4.15
N THR A 116 12.35 10.21 4.65
CA THR A 116 11.21 9.71 5.43
C THR A 116 11.43 9.73 6.94
N LEU A 117 12.63 10.10 7.40
CA LEU A 117 12.93 10.22 8.81
C LEU A 117 12.32 11.52 9.35
N VAL A 118 11.39 11.40 10.28
CA VAL A 118 10.71 12.54 10.90
C VAL A 118 11.06 12.60 12.37
N SER A 119 11.62 13.72 12.81
CA SER A 119 11.98 13.96 14.20
C SER A 119 10.77 14.36 15.05
N ASP A 120 10.84 14.13 16.37
CA ASP A 120 9.81 14.55 17.30
C ASP A 120 9.62 16.08 17.31
N SER A 121 10.68 16.85 17.09
CA SER A 121 10.59 18.31 16.98
C SER A 121 9.79 18.78 15.79
N GLU A 122 9.87 18.07 14.65
CA GLU A 122 9.06 18.36 13.46
C GLU A 122 7.60 17.98 13.68
N LEU A 123 7.34 16.82 14.32
CA LEU A 123 5.99 16.43 14.71
C LEU A 123 5.35 17.48 15.58
N GLN A 124 6.09 17.95 16.61
CA GLN A 124 5.61 18.98 17.52
C GLN A 124 5.28 20.30 16.80
N LYS A 125 6.14 20.74 15.87
CA LYS A 125 5.88 21.95 15.07
C LYS A 125 4.61 21.83 14.25
N VAL A 126 4.41 20.70 13.55
CA VAL A 126 3.22 20.47 12.72
C VAL A 126 1.97 20.37 13.60
N TYR A 127 2.09 19.68 14.75
CA TYR A 127 0.97 19.56 15.69
C TYR A 127 0.52 20.91 16.23
N VAL A 128 1.45 21.75 16.72
CA VAL A 128 1.14 23.08 17.27
C VAL A 128 0.51 23.98 16.21
N ALA A 129 1.08 23.99 15.00
CA ALA A 129 0.56 24.81 13.90
C ALA A 129 -0.85 24.42 13.43
N ASN A 130 -1.28 23.17 13.70
CA ASN A 130 -2.55 22.63 13.21
C ASN A 130 -3.42 22.05 14.32
N LYS A 131 -3.17 22.43 15.58
CA LYS A 131 -3.83 21.82 16.76
C LYS A 131 -5.35 21.83 16.67
N GLN A 132 -5.93 22.89 16.10
CA GLN A 132 -7.37 23.05 15.91
C GLN A 132 -7.97 22.02 14.93
N LEU A 133 -7.16 21.38 14.09
CA LEU A 133 -7.60 20.34 13.17
C LEU A 133 -7.60 18.93 13.80
N PHE A 134 -6.85 18.76 14.89
CA PHE A 134 -6.71 17.50 15.60
C PHE A 134 -7.66 17.44 16.80
N VAL A 135 -8.95 17.44 16.51
CA VAL A 135 -10.01 17.28 17.52
C VAL A 135 -10.51 15.84 17.49
N LEU A 136 -10.68 15.27 18.67
CA LEU A 136 -11.16 13.89 18.83
C LEU A 136 -12.59 13.75 18.28
N LYS A 137 -12.78 12.80 17.38
CA LYS A 137 -14.10 12.42 16.85
C LYS A 137 -14.80 11.36 17.70
N GLU A 138 -14.11 10.80 18.68
CA GLU A 138 -14.56 9.74 19.58
C GLU A 138 -13.76 9.77 20.88
N ASP A 139 -14.30 9.14 21.92
CA ASP A 139 -13.64 9.01 23.21
C ASP A 139 -12.41 8.11 23.13
N LEU A 140 -11.32 8.53 23.77
CA LEU A 140 -10.08 7.76 23.89
C LEU A 140 -9.81 7.31 25.31
N LEU A 141 -9.15 6.17 25.44
CA LEU A 141 -8.76 5.57 26.70
C LEU A 141 -7.30 5.13 26.65
N LYS A 142 -6.59 5.31 27.78
CA LYS A 142 -5.42 4.48 28.12
C LYS A 142 -5.84 3.51 29.20
N LEU A 143 -5.84 2.23 28.90
CA LEU A 143 -6.25 1.19 29.82
C LEU A 143 -5.51 -0.11 29.58
N ARG A 144 -5.56 -0.98 30.58
CA ARG A 144 -5.25 -2.40 30.46
C ARG A 144 -6.42 -3.24 30.94
N TYR A 145 -6.58 -4.43 30.38
CA TYR A 145 -7.56 -5.40 30.87
C TYR A 145 -7.09 -6.83 30.70
N ILE A 146 -7.61 -7.71 31.55
CA ILE A 146 -7.53 -9.16 31.40
C ILE A 146 -8.91 -9.77 31.65
N ASN A 147 -9.25 -10.80 30.87
CA ASN A 147 -10.40 -11.68 31.14
C ASN A 147 -9.88 -13.05 31.53
N ILE A 148 -10.22 -13.50 32.70
CA ILE A 148 -9.73 -14.78 33.27
C ILE A 148 -10.88 -15.62 33.81
N ASN A 149 -10.68 -16.94 33.83
CA ASN A 149 -11.62 -17.80 34.52
C ASN A 149 -11.62 -17.47 36.04
N ALA A 150 -12.80 -17.27 36.60
CA ALA A 150 -12.94 -16.91 38.03
C ALA A 150 -12.44 -18.01 39.00
N SER A 151 -12.32 -19.26 38.52
CA SER A 151 -11.84 -20.42 39.32
C SER A 151 -10.32 -20.67 39.19
N ILE A 152 -9.57 -19.76 38.50
CA ILE A 152 -8.11 -19.89 38.39
C ILE A 152 -7.45 -19.88 39.78
N SER A 153 -6.55 -20.82 40.05
CA SER A 153 -5.98 -21.05 41.38
C SER A 153 -5.17 -19.88 41.96
N ASN A 154 -4.53 -19.12 41.09
CA ASN A 154 -3.65 -18.00 41.44
C ASN A 154 -4.32 -16.60 41.27
N LEU A 155 -5.65 -16.53 41.29
CA LEU A 155 -6.43 -15.31 41.10
C LEU A 155 -5.99 -14.14 42.00
N LYS A 156 -5.68 -14.39 43.26
CA LYS A 156 -5.24 -13.35 44.19
C LYS A 156 -3.91 -12.70 43.75
N GLU A 157 -2.97 -13.52 43.32
CA GLU A 157 -1.67 -13.05 42.86
C GLU A 157 -1.81 -12.28 41.52
N ILE A 158 -2.59 -12.79 40.59
CA ILE A 158 -2.89 -12.10 39.34
C ILE A 158 -3.49 -10.71 39.60
N LYS A 159 -4.50 -10.61 40.47
CA LYS A 159 -5.10 -9.33 40.84
C LYS A 159 -4.10 -8.36 41.47
N LYS A 160 -3.21 -8.85 42.35
CA LYS A 160 -2.18 -8.03 42.98
C LYS A 160 -1.22 -7.46 41.95
N ARG A 161 -0.69 -8.33 41.08
CA ARG A 161 0.22 -7.91 39.99
C ARG A 161 -0.47 -6.96 39.00
N PHE A 162 -1.69 -7.27 38.61
CA PHE A 162 -2.45 -6.43 37.67
C PHE A 162 -2.71 -5.02 38.24
N LYS A 163 -2.94 -4.88 39.55
CA LYS A 163 -3.11 -3.57 40.18
C LYS A 163 -1.79 -2.79 40.29
N ARG A 164 -0.72 -3.44 40.72
CA ARG A 164 0.60 -2.82 40.92
C ARG A 164 1.26 -2.46 39.59
N PHE A 165 1.27 -3.39 38.68
CA PHE A 165 1.67 -3.27 37.26
C PHE A 165 3.01 -2.55 37.03
N ASN A 166 4.04 -2.92 37.81
CA ASN A 166 5.41 -2.53 37.52
C ASN A 166 6.00 -3.41 36.40
N SER A 167 7.21 -3.11 35.91
CA SER A 167 7.86 -3.84 34.80
C SER A 167 7.97 -5.35 35.04
N GLU A 168 8.22 -5.77 36.29
CA GLU A 168 8.25 -7.20 36.67
C GLU A 168 6.85 -7.83 36.56
N ASP A 169 5.83 -7.10 37.01
CA ASP A 169 4.44 -7.57 36.97
C ASP A 169 3.93 -7.70 35.55
N GLU A 170 4.28 -6.74 34.69
CA GLU A 170 3.94 -6.76 33.25
C GLU A 170 4.53 -8.00 32.58
N ILE A 171 5.85 -8.24 32.75
CA ILE A 171 6.53 -9.41 32.19
C ILE A 171 5.89 -10.70 32.72
N ARG A 172 5.56 -10.74 34.01
CA ARG A 172 4.95 -11.93 34.62
C ARG A 172 3.53 -12.17 34.14
N LEU A 173 2.72 -11.15 34.02
CA LEU A 173 1.36 -11.26 33.47
C LEU A 173 1.37 -11.68 32.01
N ASP A 174 2.29 -11.12 31.24
CA ASP A 174 2.48 -11.49 29.82
C ASP A 174 2.89 -12.97 29.68
N SER A 175 3.83 -13.45 30.50
CA SER A 175 4.31 -14.83 30.49
C SER A 175 3.20 -15.87 30.79
N ILE A 176 2.15 -15.50 31.51
CA ILE A 176 1.01 -16.36 31.83
C ILE A 176 -0.23 -16.03 30.99
N SER A 177 -0.12 -15.16 30.03
CA SER A 177 -1.24 -14.65 29.24
C SER A 177 -2.00 -15.73 28.47
N ILE A 178 -1.38 -16.87 28.17
CA ILE A 178 -2.02 -18.03 27.55
C ILE A 178 -3.18 -18.58 28.43
N GLN A 179 -3.18 -18.29 29.74
CA GLN A 179 -4.25 -18.67 30.65
C GLN A 179 -5.42 -17.68 30.65
N PHE A 180 -5.32 -16.57 29.95
CA PHE A 180 -6.34 -15.55 29.85
C PHE A 180 -7.26 -15.81 28.66
N ASN A 181 -8.54 -15.61 28.83
CA ASN A 181 -9.51 -15.70 27.73
C ASN A 181 -9.28 -14.57 26.71
N SER A 182 -8.93 -13.39 27.21
CA SER A 182 -8.50 -12.23 26.41
C SER A 182 -7.76 -11.23 27.30
N PHE A 183 -6.88 -10.44 26.70
CA PHE A 183 -6.13 -9.42 27.45
C PHE A 183 -5.63 -8.29 26.56
N TYR A 184 -5.31 -7.18 27.22
CA TYR A 184 -4.57 -6.05 26.66
C TYR A 184 -3.78 -5.39 27.78
N LEU A 185 -2.46 -5.41 27.71
CA LEU A 185 -1.55 -4.97 28.75
C LEU A 185 -0.75 -3.70 28.39
N LYS A 186 -1.06 -3.04 27.26
CA LYS A 186 -0.34 -1.83 26.80
C LYS A 186 -1.09 -0.56 27.23
N ASP A 187 -1.05 -0.23 28.49
CA ASP A 187 -1.86 0.83 29.10
C ASP A 187 -1.33 2.26 28.92
N SER A 188 -0.23 2.42 28.21
CA SER A 188 0.33 3.73 27.80
C SER A 188 -0.13 4.20 26.43
N ILE A 189 -0.86 3.37 25.68
CA ILE A 189 -1.29 3.67 24.31
C ILE A 189 -2.75 4.12 24.32
N TRP A 190 -3.04 5.22 23.61
CA TRP A 190 -4.39 5.68 23.39
C TRP A 190 -5.13 4.75 22.42
N ILE A 191 -6.29 4.28 22.84
CA ILE A 191 -7.19 3.44 22.03
C ILE A 191 -8.61 4.00 22.06
N LYS A 192 -9.38 3.73 21.03
CA LYS A 192 -10.78 4.17 20.91
C LYS A 192 -11.66 3.43 21.93
N SER A 193 -12.51 4.17 22.64
CA SER A 193 -13.42 3.59 23.63
C SER A 193 -14.31 2.49 23.05
N GLU A 194 -14.81 2.66 21.82
CA GLU A 194 -15.64 1.65 21.14
C GLU A 194 -14.92 0.32 20.91
N GLN A 195 -13.62 0.36 20.60
CA GLN A 195 -12.81 -0.86 20.43
C GLN A 195 -12.71 -1.67 21.72
N VAL A 196 -12.68 -0.99 22.86
CA VAL A 196 -12.68 -1.63 24.19
C VAL A 196 -14.03 -2.22 24.51
N VAL A 197 -15.09 -1.42 24.32
CA VAL A 197 -16.47 -1.83 24.56
C VAL A 197 -16.85 -3.04 23.71
N SER A 198 -16.42 -3.08 22.44
CA SER A 198 -16.70 -4.23 21.56
C SER A 198 -16.05 -5.54 22.02
N LYS A 199 -14.90 -5.47 22.69
CA LYS A 199 -14.15 -6.66 23.18
C LYS A 199 -14.56 -7.11 24.58
N ILE A 200 -15.09 -6.21 25.41
CA ILE A 200 -15.45 -6.48 26.81
C ILE A 200 -16.98 -6.47 26.93
N LYS A 201 -17.58 -7.64 26.74
CA LYS A 201 -19.05 -7.80 26.73
C LYS A 201 -19.77 -7.09 27.88
N PRO A 202 -19.35 -7.17 29.15
CA PRO A 202 -20.01 -6.44 30.23
C PRO A 202 -20.07 -4.92 30.07
N LEU A 203 -19.15 -4.32 29.28
CA LEU A 203 -19.15 -2.88 28.98
C LEU A 203 -20.16 -2.48 27.91
N GLN A 204 -20.70 -3.43 27.15
CA GLN A 204 -21.72 -3.15 26.15
C GLN A 204 -23.07 -2.76 26.79
N LEU A 205 -23.27 -3.09 28.07
CA LEU A 205 -24.39 -2.61 28.84
C LEU A 205 -24.21 -1.11 29.10
N GLY A 206 -25.16 -0.29 28.66
CA GLY A 206 -25.02 1.17 28.57
C GLY A 206 -24.61 1.88 29.88
N PHE A 207 -25.08 1.41 31.05
CA PHE A 207 -24.68 1.95 32.36
C PHE A 207 -23.21 1.72 32.72
N ASN A 208 -22.57 0.68 32.20
CA ASN A 208 -21.16 0.38 32.47
C ASN A 208 -20.20 1.29 31.67
N LYS A 209 -20.65 1.89 30.58
CA LYS A 209 -19.82 2.86 29.81
C LYS A 209 -19.42 4.07 30.64
N VAL A 210 -20.25 4.49 31.60
CA VAL A 210 -19.94 5.61 32.51
C VAL A 210 -18.70 5.33 33.36
N LEU A 211 -18.42 4.04 33.66
CA LEU A 211 -17.26 3.64 34.43
C LEU A 211 -15.93 3.92 33.70
N LEU A 212 -15.98 4.06 32.39
CA LEU A 212 -14.78 4.34 31.56
C LEU A 212 -14.33 5.80 31.65
N LYS A 213 -15.21 6.70 32.09
CA LYS A 213 -14.95 8.16 32.08
C LYS A 213 -14.00 8.67 33.16
N LYS A 214 -13.52 7.80 34.04
CA LYS A 214 -12.63 8.18 35.14
C LYS A 214 -11.52 7.15 35.33
N PRO A 215 -10.29 7.57 35.67
CA PRO A 215 -9.24 6.65 36.09
C PRO A 215 -9.70 5.82 37.29
N ASN A 216 -9.80 4.51 37.12
CA ASN A 216 -10.24 3.61 38.17
C ASN A 216 -9.89 2.17 37.84
N PHE A 217 -9.98 1.30 38.87
CA PHE A 217 -9.95 -0.15 38.72
C PHE A 217 -11.38 -0.69 38.75
N ILE A 218 -11.74 -1.41 37.71
CA ILE A 218 -13.06 -2.01 37.55
C ILE A 218 -12.95 -3.52 37.51
N GLN A 219 -13.88 -4.19 38.15
CA GLN A 219 -14.03 -5.62 38.13
C GLN A 219 -15.44 -5.97 37.70
N LEU A 220 -15.57 -6.64 36.55
CA LEU A 220 -16.84 -7.09 35.98
C LEU A 220 -16.81 -8.61 35.83
N LYS A 221 -17.98 -9.24 35.88
CA LYS A 221 -18.13 -10.68 35.71
C LYS A 221 -19.29 -10.96 34.74
N ASP A 222 -19.07 -11.93 33.87
CA ASP A 222 -20.12 -12.52 33.03
C ASP A 222 -19.99 -14.04 32.95
N SER A 223 -20.68 -14.68 32.02
CA SER A 223 -20.62 -16.13 31.77
C SER A 223 -19.24 -16.60 31.24
N LEU A 224 -18.45 -15.70 30.66
CA LEU A 224 -17.13 -16.01 30.09
C LEU A 224 -16.00 -15.87 31.09
N GLY A 225 -16.23 -15.18 32.22
CA GLY A 225 -15.21 -15.04 33.25
C GLY A 225 -15.25 -13.73 34.02
N LEU A 226 -14.09 -13.42 34.63
CA LEU A 226 -13.85 -12.23 35.40
C LEU A 226 -12.97 -11.28 34.62
N TYR A 227 -13.46 -10.07 34.38
CA TYR A 227 -12.70 -8.97 33.75
C TYR A 227 -12.10 -8.10 34.86
N LEU A 228 -10.80 -7.90 34.79
CA LEU A 228 -10.07 -6.88 35.53
C LEU A 228 -9.68 -5.80 34.56
N ILE A 229 -10.08 -4.56 34.82
CA ILE A 229 -9.87 -3.42 33.93
C ILE A 229 -9.25 -2.31 34.77
N GLN A 230 -8.16 -1.73 34.31
CA GLN A 230 -7.58 -0.52 34.89
C GLN A 230 -7.59 0.56 33.85
N ILE A 231 -8.28 1.64 34.13
CA ILE A 231 -8.27 2.86 33.31
C ILE A 231 -7.26 3.81 33.91
N ASN A 232 -6.32 4.24 33.08
CA ASN A 232 -5.30 5.22 33.49
C ASN A 232 -5.72 6.64 33.09
N GLU A 233 -6.19 6.81 31.85
CA GLU A 233 -6.59 8.11 31.31
C GLU A 233 -7.84 7.96 30.44
N PHE A 234 -8.64 9.04 30.39
CA PHE A 234 -9.81 9.17 29.53
C PHE A 234 -9.79 10.57 28.89
N LEU A 235 -10.04 10.61 27.58
CA LEU A 235 -10.25 11.86 26.86
C LEU A 235 -11.57 11.79 26.10
N GLU A 236 -12.43 12.75 26.38
CA GLU A 236 -13.75 12.85 25.78
C GLU A 236 -13.66 13.40 24.34
N GLN A 237 -14.55 12.95 23.48
CA GLN A 237 -14.78 13.48 22.15
C GLN A 237 -14.87 15.02 22.21
N GLY A 238 -14.35 15.70 21.19
CA GLY A 238 -14.32 17.17 21.12
C GLY A 238 -13.08 17.80 21.75
N ASN A 239 -12.30 17.06 22.56
CA ASN A 239 -11.02 17.54 23.08
C ASN A 239 -9.90 17.47 22.02
N PRO A 240 -8.84 18.27 22.15
CA PRO A 240 -7.65 18.11 21.31
C PRO A 240 -7.05 16.71 21.44
N ALA A 241 -6.80 16.08 20.32
CA ALA A 241 -6.19 14.74 20.31
C ALA A 241 -4.74 14.80 20.80
N PRO A 242 -4.28 13.87 21.65
CA PRO A 242 -2.88 13.81 22.07
C PRO A 242 -1.94 13.62 20.90
N ILE A 243 -0.75 14.22 20.98
CA ILE A 243 0.25 14.11 19.90
C ILE A 243 0.65 12.66 19.62
N GLU A 244 0.73 11.84 20.65
CA GLU A 244 1.06 10.42 20.54
C GLU A 244 0.01 9.67 19.71
N TYR A 245 -1.26 10.02 19.88
CA TYR A 245 -2.37 9.40 19.14
C TYR A 245 -2.36 9.79 17.65
N VAL A 246 -2.07 11.07 17.36
CA VAL A 246 -2.04 11.60 15.99
C VAL A 246 -0.67 11.50 15.32
N SER A 247 0.36 11.03 16.02
CA SER A 247 1.74 10.94 15.52
C SER A 247 1.87 10.23 14.16
N PRO A 248 1.18 9.11 13.88
CA PRO A 248 1.22 8.49 12.56
C PRO A 248 0.71 9.43 11.45
N THR A 249 -0.38 10.16 11.72
CA THR A 249 -0.94 11.15 10.79
C THR A 249 -0.01 12.35 10.60
N LEU A 250 0.58 12.86 11.68
CA LEU A 250 1.56 13.93 11.61
C LEU A 250 2.79 13.55 10.78
N LYS A 251 3.30 12.33 10.93
CA LYS A 251 4.39 11.80 10.09
C LYS A 251 4.04 11.84 8.61
N GLN A 252 2.84 11.38 8.25
CA GLN A 252 2.38 11.42 6.86
C GLN A 252 2.28 12.86 6.33
N ILE A 253 1.79 13.80 7.14
CA ILE A 253 1.73 15.22 6.76
C ILE A 253 3.13 15.77 6.48
N VAL A 254 4.11 15.51 7.34
CA VAL A 254 5.50 15.95 7.13
C VAL A 254 6.06 15.37 5.85
N ILE A 255 5.93 14.05 5.66
CA ILE A 255 6.44 13.36 4.46
C ILE A 255 5.75 13.89 3.19
N ASN A 256 4.42 14.07 3.21
CA ASN A 256 3.70 14.62 2.07
C ASN A 256 4.14 16.07 1.74
N ASN A 257 4.38 16.89 2.75
CA ASN A 257 4.91 18.24 2.53
C ASN A 257 6.32 18.22 1.93
N ARG A 258 7.18 17.30 2.36
CA ARG A 258 8.51 17.08 1.76
C ARG A 258 8.37 16.61 0.31
N LYS A 259 7.46 15.66 0.06
CA LYS A 259 7.16 15.15 -1.29
C LYS A 259 6.76 16.28 -2.23
N LEU A 260 5.83 17.14 -1.84
CA LEU A 260 5.37 18.26 -2.66
C LEU A 260 6.50 19.27 -2.95
N LYS A 261 7.31 19.61 -1.94
CA LYS A 261 8.48 20.48 -2.12
C LYS A 261 9.51 19.87 -3.06
N LEU A 262 9.79 18.58 -2.92
CA LEU A 262 10.73 17.85 -3.78
C LEU A 262 10.24 17.82 -5.22
N ILE A 263 8.95 17.50 -5.46
CA ILE A 263 8.35 17.53 -6.80
C ILE A 263 8.49 18.90 -7.45
N LYS A 264 8.18 19.97 -6.70
CA LYS A 264 8.32 21.34 -7.21
C LYS A 264 9.76 21.65 -7.60
N LYS A 265 10.72 21.26 -6.75
CA LYS A 265 12.14 21.43 -7.04
C LYS A 265 12.57 20.64 -8.27
N LEU A 266 12.25 19.34 -8.34
CA LEU A 266 12.60 18.49 -9.48
C LEU A 266 12.06 19.03 -10.80
N LYS A 267 10.80 19.51 -10.83
CA LYS A 267 10.21 20.14 -12.02
C LYS A 267 10.95 21.42 -12.44
N SER A 268 11.37 22.25 -11.48
CA SER A 268 12.18 23.44 -11.76
C SER A 268 13.56 23.05 -12.31
N ASP A 269 14.26 22.14 -11.64
CA ASP A 269 15.60 21.71 -12.00
C ASP A 269 15.64 21.10 -13.41
N ILE A 270 14.62 20.32 -13.81
CA ILE A 270 14.48 19.75 -15.16
C ILE A 270 14.37 20.84 -16.21
N VAL A 271 13.56 21.87 -15.96
CA VAL A 271 13.39 23.00 -16.90
C VAL A 271 14.66 23.82 -16.99
N ASP A 272 15.28 24.15 -15.85
CA ASP A 272 16.52 24.92 -15.81
C ASP A 272 17.67 24.21 -16.54
N ASP A 273 17.75 22.89 -16.38
CA ASP A 273 18.75 22.07 -17.07
C ASP A 273 18.48 21.99 -18.57
N ALA A 274 17.22 21.88 -18.98
CA ALA A 274 16.83 21.90 -20.39
C ALA A 274 17.18 23.22 -21.07
N ILE A 275 16.99 24.35 -20.38
CA ILE A 275 17.37 25.68 -20.88
C ILE A 275 18.90 25.78 -21.04
N LYS A 276 19.66 25.39 -20.02
CA LYS A 276 21.14 25.41 -20.06
C LYS A 276 21.71 24.58 -21.19
N ASN A 277 21.10 23.42 -21.45
CA ASN A 277 21.54 22.49 -22.48
C ASN A 277 20.89 22.75 -23.86
N LYS A 278 20.19 23.89 -24.05
CA LYS A 278 19.50 24.27 -25.29
C LYS A 278 18.53 23.18 -25.80
N LYS A 279 17.87 22.49 -24.86
CA LYS A 279 16.81 21.49 -25.17
C LYS A 279 15.41 22.07 -25.06
N PHE A 280 15.28 23.32 -24.57
CA PHE A 280 14.04 24.03 -24.42
C PHE A 280 14.19 25.44 -24.96
N GLU A 281 13.38 25.75 -25.96
CA GLU A 281 13.35 27.06 -26.62
C GLU A 281 11.91 27.56 -26.73
N ILE A 282 11.73 28.85 -26.57
CA ILE A 282 10.42 29.51 -26.73
C ILE A 282 10.48 30.33 -28.03
N TYR A 283 9.64 30.00 -28.97
CA TYR A 283 9.46 30.77 -30.21
C TYR A 283 8.33 31.77 -29.98
N LYS A 284 8.60 33.05 -30.27
CA LYS A 284 7.63 34.17 -30.19
C LYS A 284 7.02 34.46 -31.53
#